data_939f75f3c9c6d1bdd7bad6cf3ca84fd8
#
_entry.id   939f75f3c9c6d1bdd7bad6cf3ca84fd8
#
_cell.length_a   1.000
_cell.length_b   1.000
_cell.length_c   1.000
_cell.angle_alpha   90.00
_cell.angle_beta   90.00
_cell.angle_gamma   90.00
#
_symmetry.space_group_name_H-M   'P 1'
#
loop_
_entity.id
_entity.type
_entity.pdbx_description
1 polymer ?
#
loop_
_entity_poly.entity_id
_entity_poly.type
_entity_poly.pdbx_seq_one_letter_code
_entity_poly.pdbx_strand_id
1 'polypeptide(L)'
;MKLSVLAPVRRVAASHELLWNLTLRELRTKYRKSVLGWSWSMLNPLATVAIYSFVFGHLFGAEAPKGVHSDVRAFALYLLCALLPWNFLMLVTNTGMNSLVGNAALVRKVAFPREVLVFANSLHGIVQFSIELGLLTVALVLAGSYFFAWFPVVLLQMLLLMLFASGIALALAAGNVYFRDLSYLWQIFSQVGFFATPIVYMPSLIEGKVPGWVEAVMDYNPMAVFAQGFRRSMYDNAFPGWDNLGACALVALVSMLAGWSIFTKLSRRFAEEL
;
A
#
# COMPACT_ATOMS: atom_id res chain seq x y z
N MET A 1 21.35 25.08 13.45
CA MET A 1 21.66 23.86 12.69
C MET A 1 20.54 23.64 11.68
N LYS A 2 20.66 24.21 10.47
CA LYS A 2 19.64 24.08 9.41
C LYS A 2 19.70 22.66 8.89
N LEU A 3 18.78 21.82 9.30
CA LEU A 3 18.50 20.51 8.68
C LEU A 3 18.00 20.80 7.26
N SER A 4 18.87 20.77 6.28
CA SER A 4 18.43 20.80 4.88
C SER A 4 17.76 19.45 4.61
N VAL A 5 16.47 19.41 4.65
CA VAL A 5 15.61 18.23 4.30
C VAL A 5 16.00 17.69 2.91
N LEU A 6 16.56 18.53 2.07
CA LEU A 6 17.01 18.22 0.71
C LEU A 6 18.30 17.39 0.63
N ALA A 7 19.19 17.46 1.61
CA ALA A 7 20.47 16.73 1.55
C ALA A 7 20.33 15.20 1.58
N PRO A 8 19.44 14.61 2.39
CA PRO A 8 19.18 13.17 2.35
C PRO A 8 18.47 12.71 1.07
N VAL A 9 17.50 13.49 0.59
CA VAL A 9 16.80 13.18 -0.67
C VAL A 9 17.78 13.15 -1.85
N ARG A 10 18.69 14.14 -1.91
CA ARG A 10 19.74 14.21 -2.93
C ARG A 10 20.69 13.00 -2.86
N ARG A 11 21.00 12.50 -1.67
CA ARG A 11 21.83 11.29 -1.49
C ARG A 11 21.14 10.04 -2.02
N VAL A 12 19.86 9.86 -1.73
CA VAL A 12 19.06 8.73 -2.28
C VAL A 12 18.99 8.83 -3.81
N ALA A 13 18.71 10.02 -4.34
CA ALA A 13 18.67 10.24 -5.80
C ALA A 13 20.05 9.98 -6.47
N ALA A 14 21.15 10.35 -5.81
CA ALA A 14 22.50 10.04 -6.30
C ALA A 14 22.83 8.54 -6.27
N SER A 15 22.11 7.76 -5.48
CA SER A 15 22.28 6.29 -5.36
C SER A 15 21.27 5.50 -6.22
N HIS A 16 20.79 6.08 -7.34
CA HIS A 16 19.76 5.48 -8.19
C HIS A 16 20.16 4.11 -8.77
N GLU A 17 21.44 3.91 -9.10
CA GLU A 17 21.94 2.61 -9.57
C GLU A 17 21.84 1.54 -8.48
N LEU A 18 22.21 1.88 -7.25
CA LEU A 18 22.06 0.96 -6.12
C LEU A 18 20.59 0.66 -5.84
N LEU A 19 19.74 1.68 -5.86
CA LEU A 19 18.30 1.55 -5.68
C LEU A 19 17.71 0.59 -6.73
N TRP A 20 18.06 0.77 -8.00
CA TRP A 20 17.60 -0.07 -9.09
C TRP A 20 18.08 -1.52 -8.95
N ASN A 21 19.38 -1.73 -8.66
CA ASN A 21 19.95 -3.06 -8.48
C ASN A 21 19.34 -3.81 -7.30
N LEU A 22 19.05 -3.11 -6.18
CA LEU A 22 18.37 -3.68 -5.03
C LEU A 22 16.91 -4.04 -5.37
N THR A 23 16.21 -3.16 -6.08
CA THR A 23 14.83 -3.44 -6.56
C THR A 23 14.79 -4.67 -7.45
N LEU A 24 15.70 -4.77 -8.42
CA LEU A 24 15.81 -5.95 -9.28
C LEU A 24 16.15 -7.22 -8.49
N ARG A 25 17.01 -7.11 -7.47
CA ARG A 25 17.32 -8.22 -6.57
C ARG A 25 16.06 -8.73 -5.87
N GLU A 26 15.25 -7.83 -5.28
CA GLU A 26 14.01 -8.19 -4.60
C GLU A 26 13.01 -8.85 -5.58
N LEU A 27 12.85 -8.28 -6.77
CA LEU A 27 12.00 -8.83 -7.81
C LEU A 27 12.43 -10.26 -8.23
N ARG A 28 13.73 -10.49 -8.41
CA ARG A 28 14.26 -11.80 -8.81
C ARG A 28 14.22 -12.83 -7.68
N THR A 29 14.40 -12.38 -6.44
CA THR A 29 14.49 -13.27 -5.28
C THR A 29 13.12 -13.79 -4.88
N LYS A 30 12.05 -12.99 -5.03
CA LYS A 30 10.68 -13.31 -4.59
C LYS A 30 10.20 -14.66 -5.12
N TYR A 31 10.47 -14.97 -6.38
CA TYR A 31 9.98 -16.19 -7.02
C TYR A 31 11.11 -17.16 -7.41
N ARG A 32 12.33 -16.91 -6.91
CA ARG A 32 13.47 -17.80 -7.13
C ARG A 32 13.19 -19.16 -6.48
N LYS A 33 13.31 -20.22 -7.22
CA LYS A 33 12.96 -21.61 -6.81
C LYS A 33 11.45 -21.90 -6.71
N SER A 34 10.58 -21.02 -7.23
CA SER A 34 9.15 -21.30 -7.31
C SER A 34 8.81 -21.97 -8.64
N VAL A 35 7.98 -23.04 -8.60
CA VAL A 35 7.54 -23.77 -9.79
C VAL A 35 6.72 -22.88 -10.73
N LEU A 36 5.83 -22.06 -10.17
CA LEU A 36 4.95 -21.16 -10.93
C LEU A 36 5.56 -19.76 -11.14
N GLY A 37 6.71 -19.46 -10.51
CA GLY A 37 7.41 -18.19 -10.67
C GLY A 37 6.49 -16.99 -10.46
N TRP A 38 6.51 -16.05 -11.41
CA TRP A 38 5.71 -14.83 -11.42
C TRP A 38 4.20 -15.07 -11.54
N SER A 39 3.75 -16.25 -11.96
CA SER A 39 2.33 -16.56 -12.05
C SER A 39 1.60 -16.47 -10.69
N TRP A 40 2.34 -16.63 -9.58
CA TRP A 40 1.78 -16.43 -8.24
C TRP A 40 1.26 -15.01 -7.99
N SER A 41 1.87 -14.00 -8.61
CA SER A 41 1.40 -12.61 -8.49
C SER A 41 0.02 -12.39 -9.12
N MET A 42 -0.36 -13.25 -10.07
CA MET A 42 -1.68 -13.21 -10.71
C MET A 42 -2.66 -14.22 -10.07
N LEU A 43 -2.16 -15.40 -9.71
CA LEU A 43 -2.99 -16.46 -9.15
C LEU A 43 -3.60 -16.08 -7.80
N ASN A 44 -2.83 -15.39 -6.96
CA ASN A 44 -3.29 -14.97 -5.64
C ASN A 44 -4.46 -13.96 -5.71
N PRO A 45 -4.40 -12.85 -6.47
CA PRO A 45 -5.55 -11.99 -6.71
C PRO A 45 -6.73 -12.71 -7.35
N LEU A 46 -6.49 -13.59 -8.35
CA LEU A 46 -7.57 -14.36 -8.99
C LEU A 46 -8.29 -15.28 -8.00
N ALA A 47 -7.52 -16.01 -7.17
CA ALA A 47 -8.10 -16.84 -6.12
C ALA A 47 -8.91 -15.99 -5.12
N THR A 48 -8.41 -14.81 -4.77
CA THR A 48 -9.12 -13.86 -3.89
C THR A 48 -10.43 -13.43 -4.53
N VAL A 49 -10.43 -13.03 -5.81
CA VAL A 49 -11.66 -12.70 -6.56
C VAL A 49 -12.65 -13.86 -6.51
N ALA A 50 -12.19 -15.07 -6.84
CA ALA A 50 -13.04 -16.27 -6.89
C ALA A 50 -13.68 -16.57 -5.52
N ILE A 51 -12.87 -16.56 -4.45
CA ILE A 51 -13.34 -16.80 -3.08
C ILE A 51 -14.36 -15.75 -2.65
N TYR A 52 -14.02 -14.46 -2.80
CA TYR A 52 -14.92 -13.39 -2.38
C TYR A 52 -16.20 -13.31 -3.25
N SER A 53 -16.11 -13.59 -4.56
CA SER A 53 -17.30 -13.69 -5.42
C SER A 53 -18.22 -14.81 -4.98
N PHE A 54 -17.64 -15.97 -4.65
CA PHE A 54 -18.42 -17.12 -4.18
C PHE A 54 -19.04 -16.86 -2.82
N VAL A 55 -18.24 -16.42 -1.85
CA VAL A 55 -18.70 -16.21 -0.46
C VAL A 55 -19.72 -15.09 -0.39
N PHE A 56 -19.37 -13.91 -0.86
CA PHE A 56 -20.22 -12.73 -0.70
C PHE A 56 -21.31 -12.66 -1.76
N GLY A 57 -21.03 -13.01 -3.01
CA GLY A 57 -22.03 -12.99 -4.09
C GLY A 57 -23.00 -14.16 -4.01
N HIS A 58 -22.49 -15.39 -3.85
CA HIS A 58 -23.32 -16.58 -3.93
C HIS A 58 -23.87 -17.05 -2.58
N LEU A 59 -23.04 -17.13 -1.52
CA LEU A 59 -23.50 -17.61 -0.21
C LEU A 59 -24.28 -16.56 0.57
N PHE A 60 -23.77 -15.32 0.60
CA PHE A 60 -24.42 -14.23 1.37
C PHE A 60 -25.39 -13.39 0.55
N GLY A 61 -25.43 -13.55 -0.77
CA GLY A 61 -26.28 -12.73 -1.63
C GLY A 61 -25.98 -11.24 -1.52
N ALA A 62 -24.74 -10.87 -1.19
CA ALA A 62 -24.34 -9.49 -1.03
C ALA A 62 -24.36 -8.77 -2.39
N GLU A 63 -25.25 -7.82 -2.53
CA GLU A 63 -25.31 -6.96 -3.71
C GLU A 63 -24.30 -5.81 -3.54
N ALA A 64 -23.43 -5.62 -4.54
CA ALA A 64 -22.62 -4.43 -4.60
C ALA A 64 -23.47 -3.22 -4.97
N PRO A 65 -23.14 -2.02 -4.48
CA PRO A 65 -23.76 -0.81 -4.99
C PRO A 65 -23.50 -0.73 -6.50
N LYS A 66 -24.52 -0.29 -7.26
CA LYS A 66 -24.31 0.00 -8.68
C LYS A 66 -23.28 1.11 -8.81
N GLY A 67 -22.28 0.93 -9.66
CA GLY A 67 -21.31 1.99 -9.96
C GLY A 67 -22.00 3.22 -10.53
N VAL A 68 -21.54 4.40 -10.12
CA VAL A 68 -22.21 5.69 -10.42
C VAL A 68 -22.34 5.93 -11.93
N HIS A 69 -21.26 5.70 -12.67
CA HIS A 69 -21.21 5.83 -14.14
C HIS A 69 -20.82 4.51 -14.82
N SER A 70 -20.80 3.41 -14.08
CA SER A 70 -20.66 2.07 -14.60
C SER A 70 -21.89 1.25 -14.24
N ASP A 71 -22.29 0.31 -15.11
CA ASP A 71 -23.38 -0.61 -14.81
C ASP A 71 -22.94 -1.83 -13.99
N VAL A 72 -21.71 -1.80 -13.46
CA VAL A 72 -21.12 -2.90 -12.71
C VAL A 72 -21.80 -3.06 -11.37
N ARG A 73 -22.19 -4.31 -11.04
CA ARG A 73 -22.80 -4.72 -9.76
C ARG A 73 -22.09 -5.93 -9.16
N ALA A 74 -20.76 -6.04 -9.37
CA ALA A 74 -19.98 -7.17 -8.89
C ALA A 74 -19.32 -6.84 -7.56
N PHE A 75 -19.78 -7.45 -6.46
CA PHE A 75 -19.24 -7.21 -5.11
C PHE A 75 -17.73 -7.49 -5.03
N ALA A 76 -17.24 -8.54 -5.70
CA ALA A 76 -15.83 -8.86 -5.72
C ALA A 76 -14.97 -7.74 -6.34
N LEU A 77 -15.43 -7.09 -7.42
CA LEU A 77 -14.72 -5.98 -8.06
C LEU A 77 -14.74 -4.73 -7.17
N TYR A 78 -15.88 -4.44 -6.54
CA TYR A 78 -16.01 -3.38 -5.54
C TYR A 78 -15.02 -3.56 -4.38
N LEU A 79 -14.93 -4.78 -3.86
CA LEU A 79 -14.02 -5.14 -2.78
C LEU A 79 -12.56 -5.02 -3.21
N LEU A 80 -12.19 -5.53 -4.39
CA LEU A 80 -10.83 -5.51 -4.89
C LEU A 80 -10.29 -4.09 -5.09
N CYS A 81 -11.12 -3.14 -5.49
CA CYS A 81 -10.71 -1.73 -5.62
C CYS A 81 -10.17 -1.14 -4.30
N ALA A 82 -10.56 -1.70 -3.14
CA ALA A 82 -10.03 -1.30 -1.84
C ALA A 82 -9.02 -2.29 -1.26
N LEU A 83 -9.17 -3.59 -1.55
CA LEU A 83 -8.31 -4.64 -1.03
C LEU A 83 -6.89 -4.59 -1.63
N LEU A 84 -6.78 -4.31 -2.93
CA LEU A 84 -5.46 -4.24 -3.58
C LEU A 84 -4.59 -3.08 -3.04
N PRO A 85 -5.10 -1.84 -2.87
CA PRO A 85 -4.37 -0.78 -2.16
C PRO A 85 -3.96 -1.16 -0.74
N TRP A 86 -4.81 -1.88 0.00
CA TRP A 86 -4.49 -2.40 1.32
C TRP A 86 -3.35 -3.42 1.26
N ASN A 87 -3.42 -4.40 0.36
CA ASN A 87 -2.38 -5.40 0.18
C ASN A 87 -1.03 -4.76 -0.20
N PHE A 88 -1.05 -3.72 -1.02
CA PHE A 88 0.13 -2.94 -1.35
C PHE A 88 0.73 -2.28 -0.10
N LEU A 89 -0.09 -1.61 0.74
CA LEU A 89 0.37 -1.03 2.00
C LEU A 89 1.04 -2.09 2.88
N MET A 90 0.40 -3.26 3.05
CA MET A 90 0.93 -4.35 3.85
C MET A 90 2.23 -4.91 3.27
N LEU A 91 2.32 -5.07 1.96
CA LEU A 91 3.53 -5.53 1.31
C LEU A 91 4.71 -4.59 1.58
N VAL A 92 4.53 -3.29 1.30
CA VAL A 92 5.60 -2.28 1.45
C VAL A 92 6.03 -2.12 2.90
N THR A 93 5.07 -2.07 3.83
CA THR A 93 5.38 -1.88 5.25
C THR A 93 6.05 -3.09 5.86
N ASN A 94 5.60 -4.31 5.57
CA ASN A 94 6.20 -5.54 6.10
C ASN A 94 7.60 -5.81 5.52
N THR A 95 7.77 -5.67 4.20
CA THR A 95 9.08 -5.87 3.57
C THR A 95 10.05 -4.75 3.92
N GLY A 96 9.57 -3.49 3.95
CA GLY A 96 10.37 -2.33 4.35
C GLY A 96 10.81 -2.41 5.80
N MET A 97 9.93 -2.78 6.74
CA MET A 97 10.25 -2.95 8.16
C MET A 97 11.42 -3.94 8.37
N ASN A 98 11.43 -5.03 7.62
CA ASN A 98 12.45 -6.07 7.73
C ASN A 98 13.71 -5.80 6.88
N SER A 99 13.71 -4.75 6.06
CA SER A 99 14.77 -4.50 5.08
C SER A 99 16.15 -4.27 5.68
N LEU A 100 16.26 -3.53 6.79
CA LEU A 100 17.53 -3.26 7.47
C LEU A 100 18.07 -4.51 8.15
N VAL A 101 17.21 -5.18 8.90
CA VAL A 101 17.56 -6.40 9.64
C VAL A 101 17.96 -7.53 8.69
N GLY A 102 17.20 -7.74 7.61
CA GLY A 102 17.51 -8.74 6.59
C GLY A 102 18.79 -8.45 5.79
N ASN A 103 19.27 -7.21 5.80
CA ASN A 103 20.50 -6.79 5.13
C ASN A 103 21.56 -6.28 6.12
N ALA A 104 21.55 -6.74 7.38
CA ALA A 104 22.47 -6.31 8.43
C ALA A 104 23.95 -6.36 8.01
N ALA A 105 24.36 -7.44 7.34
CA ALA A 105 25.73 -7.59 6.86
C ALA A 105 26.14 -6.50 5.85
N LEU A 106 25.22 -6.06 4.99
CA LEU A 106 25.45 -4.97 4.05
C LEU A 106 25.55 -3.63 4.77
N VAL A 107 24.62 -3.39 5.72
CA VAL A 107 24.58 -2.14 6.51
C VAL A 107 25.83 -1.94 7.36
N ARG A 108 26.44 -3.02 7.87
CA ARG A 108 27.68 -2.97 8.66
C ARG A 108 28.94 -2.78 7.81
N LYS A 109 28.97 -3.35 6.60
CA LYS A 109 30.21 -3.44 5.80
C LYS A 109 30.35 -2.36 4.74
N VAL A 110 29.26 -1.73 4.31
CA VAL A 110 29.26 -0.78 3.19
C VAL A 110 28.62 0.54 3.61
N ALA A 111 29.28 1.64 3.27
CA ALA A 111 28.74 2.99 3.50
C ALA A 111 27.83 3.40 2.34
N PHE A 112 26.51 3.43 2.57
CA PHE A 112 25.49 3.90 1.62
C PHE A 112 24.29 4.50 2.36
N PRO A 113 23.44 5.27 1.69
CA PRO A 113 22.19 5.77 2.29
C PRO A 113 21.26 4.59 2.60
N ARG A 114 20.99 4.31 3.87
CA ARG A 114 20.26 3.12 4.33
C ARG A 114 18.79 3.14 3.93
N GLU A 115 18.25 4.32 3.69
CA GLU A 115 16.91 4.59 3.18
C GLU A 115 16.63 3.87 1.85
N VAL A 116 17.69 3.66 1.05
CA VAL A 116 17.63 2.98 -0.25
C VAL A 116 17.07 1.56 -0.13
N LEU A 117 17.35 0.86 1.00
CA LEU A 117 16.81 -0.48 1.25
C LEU A 117 15.27 -0.47 1.38
N VAL A 118 14.73 0.54 2.06
CA VAL A 118 13.27 0.68 2.22
C VAL A 118 12.62 1.08 0.90
N PHE A 119 13.20 2.04 0.18
CA PHE A 119 12.67 2.47 -1.13
C PHE A 119 12.76 1.37 -2.20
N ALA A 120 13.78 0.52 -2.18
CA ALA A 120 13.87 -0.63 -3.08
C ALA A 120 12.67 -1.59 -2.89
N ASN A 121 12.25 -1.82 -1.64
CA ASN A 121 11.04 -2.58 -1.34
C ASN A 121 9.76 -1.88 -1.79
N SER A 122 9.69 -0.55 -1.67
CA SER A 122 8.55 0.23 -2.16
C SER A 122 8.41 0.15 -3.69
N LEU A 123 9.53 0.26 -4.42
CA LEU A 123 9.55 0.10 -5.87
C LEU A 123 9.21 -1.33 -6.30
N HIS A 124 9.73 -2.35 -5.59
CA HIS A 124 9.29 -3.73 -5.79
C HIS A 124 7.77 -3.87 -5.61
N GLY A 125 7.21 -3.25 -4.56
CA GLY A 125 5.78 -3.24 -4.30
C GLY A 125 4.98 -2.60 -5.44
N ILE A 126 5.46 -1.48 -6.03
CA ILE A 126 4.80 -0.81 -7.17
C ILE A 126 4.71 -1.74 -8.38
N VAL A 127 5.76 -2.48 -8.69
CA VAL A 127 5.73 -3.45 -9.81
C VAL A 127 4.67 -4.51 -9.56
N GLN A 128 4.62 -5.07 -8.35
CA GLN A 128 3.60 -6.04 -7.96
C GLN A 128 2.18 -5.46 -8.06
N PHE A 129 1.97 -4.27 -7.47
CA PHE A 129 0.68 -3.59 -7.46
C PHE A 129 0.21 -3.22 -8.87
N SER A 130 1.15 -2.84 -9.78
CA SER A 130 0.83 -2.58 -11.18
C SER A 130 0.29 -3.81 -11.90
N ILE A 131 0.83 -5.00 -11.61
CA ILE A 131 0.34 -6.27 -12.17
C ILE A 131 -1.08 -6.55 -11.65
N GLU A 132 -1.30 -6.40 -10.34
CA GLU A 132 -2.59 -6.61 -9.69
C GLU A 132 -3.65 -5.61 -10.18
N LEU A 133 -3.29 -4.32 -10.30
CA LEU A 133 -4.16 -3.30 -10.89
C LEU A 133 -4.45 -3.56 -12.37
N GLY A 134 -3.47 -4.04 -13.13
CA GLY A 134 -3.67 -4.43 -14.53
C GLY A 134 -4.71 -5.55 -14.65
N LEU A 135 -4.63 -6.56 -13.80
CA LEU A 135 -5.61 -7.65 -13.74
C LEU A 135 -7.01 -7.15 -13.36
N LEU A 136 -7.09 -6.29 -12.33
CA LEU A 136 -8.35 -5.65 -11.92
C LEU A 136 -8.93 -4.78 -13.05
N THR A 137 -8.07 -4.04 -13.78
CA THR A 137 -8.48 -3.23 -14.93
C THR A 137 -9.14 -4.10 -15.99
N VAL A 138 -8.53 -5.21 -16.37
CA VAL A 138 -9.11 -6.15 -17.33
C VAL A 138 -10.46 -6.66 -16.84
N ALA A 139 -10.57 -7.07 -15.58
CA ALA A 139 -11.81 -7.57 -15.01
C ALA A 139 -12.92 -6.49 -14.98
N LEU A 140 -12.59 -5.24 -14.65
CA LEU A 140 -13.53 -4.12 -14.64
C LEU A 140 -14.01 -3.76 -16.05
N VAL A 141 -13.12 -3.75 -17.04
CA VAL A 141 -13.47 -3.50 -18.44
C VAL A 141 -14.40 -4.59 -18.98
N LEU A 142 -14.12 -5.85 -18.68
CA LEU A 142 -15.00 -6.97 -19.05
C LEU A 142 -16.36 -6.89 -18.37
N ALA A 143 -16.44 -6.29 -17.17
CA ALA A 143 -17.68 -6.06 -16.43
C ALA A 143 -18.43 -4.78 -16.86
N GLY A 144 -17.87 -3.96 -17.76
CA GLY A 144 -18.50 -2.75 -18.29
C GLY A 144 -18.06 -1.41 -17.65
N SER A 145 -17.01 -1.40 -16.82
CA SER A 145 -16.43 -0.14 -16.31
C SER A 145 -15.30 0.33 -17.20
N TYR A 146 -15.51 1.39 -17.96
CA TYR A 146 -14.54 1.98 -18.91
C TYR A 146 -13.91 3.24 -18.32
N PHE A 147 -13.19 3.13 -17.21
CA PHE A 147 -12.62 4.23 -16.44
C PHE A 147 -11.34 4.85 -17.04
N PHE A 148 -11.06 4.64 -18.30
CA PHE A 148 -9.82 5.13 -18.96
C PHE A 148 -9.61 6.65 -18.84
N ALA A 149 -10.67 7.43 -18.77
CA ALA A 149 -10.58 8.87 -18.52
C ALA A 149 -9.93 9.20 -17.17
N TRP A 150 -10.10 8.34 -16.16
CA TRP A 150 -9.60 8.50 -14.80
C TRP A 150 -8.28 7.76 -14.55
N PHE A 151 -7.75 7.08 -15.56
CA PHE A 151 -6.49 6.33 -15.44
C PHE A 151 -5.32 7.18 -14.92
N PRO A 152 -5.11 8.46 -15.39
CA PRO A 152 -4.09 9.32 -14.79
C PRO A 152 -4.30 9.60 -13.31
N VAL A 153 -5.55 9.68 -12.85
CA VAL A 153 -5.89 9.86 -11.43
C VAL A 153 -5.56 8.60 -10.62
N VAL A 154 -5.82 7.41 -11.17
CA VAL A 154 -5.43 6.12 -10.56
C VAL A 154 -3.91 6.03 -10.40
N LEU A 155 -3.14 6.44 -11.41
CA LEU A 155 -1.67 6.50 -11.31
C LEU A 155 -1.20 7.50 -10.25
N LEU A 156 -1.83 8.66 -10.15
CA LEU A 156 -1.53 9.63 -9.10
C LEU A 156 -1.83 9.06 -7.72
N GLN A 157 -2.98 8.42 -7.52
CA GLN A 157 -3.35 7.76 -6.26
C GLN A 157 -2.35 6.64 -5.91
N MET A 158 -1.89 5.88 -6.90
CA MET A 158 -0.86 4.85 -6.71
C MET A 158 0.47 5.45 -6.22
N LEU A 159 0.91 6.58 -6.77
CA LEU A 159 2.10 7.29 -6.33
C LEU A 159 1.95 7.86 -4.90
N LEU A 160 0.80 8.45 -4.59
CA LEU A 160 0.49 8.96 -3.25
C LEU A 160 0.45 7.82 -2.22
N LEU A 161 -0.15 6.69 -2.58
CA LEU A 161 -0.18 5.50 -1.73
C LEU A 161 1.24 4.94 -1.50
N MET A 162 2.11 4.95 -2.53
CA MET A 162 3.51 4.56 -2.37
C MET A 162 4.25 5.49 -1.39
N LEU A 163 4.04 6.80 -1.48
CA LEU A 163 4.63 7.76 -0.53
C LEU A 163 4.14 7.51 0.89
N PHE A 164 2.83 7.30 1.06
CA PHE A 164 2.22 6.98 2.35
C PHE A 164 2.82 5.71 2.96
N ALA A 165 2.84 4.62 2.20
CA ALA A 165 3.36 3.33 2.64
C ALA A 165 4.87 3.38 2.94
N SER A 166 5.65 4.11 2.11
CA SER A 166 7.09 4.29 2.32
C SER A 166 7.39 5.07 3.59
N GLY A 167 6.58 6.08 3.92
CA GLY A 167 6.72 6.84 5.17
C GLY A 167 6.55 5.93 6.40
N ILE A 168 5.49 5.12 6.43
CA ILE A 168 5.27 4.13 7.50
C ILE A 168 6.41 3.10 7.52
N ALA A 169 6.81 2.58 6.36
CA ALA A 169 7.88 1.60 6.25
C ALA A 169 9.22 2.11 6.78
N LEU A 170 9.56 3.39 6.54
CA LEU A 170 10.76 4.03 7.11
C LEU A 170 10.71 4.07 8.64
N ALA A 171 9.59 4.50 9.22
CA ALA A 171 9.43 4.53 10.68
C ALA A 171 9.53 3.13 11.29
N LEU A 172 8.84 2.15 10.69
CA LEU A 172 8.87 0.75 11.13
C LEU A 172 10.26 0.13 10.97
N ALA A 173 10.95 0.37 9.85
CA ALA A 173 12.31 -0.12 9.61
C ALA A 173 13.28 0.39 10.68
N ALA A 174 13.19 1.69 10.99
CA ALA A 174 14.01 2.29 12.02
C ALA A 174 13.71 1.73 13.42
N GLY A 175 12.43 1.58 13.77
CA GLY A 175 12.00 1.03 15.05
C GLY A 175 12.37 -0.45 15.21
N ASN A 176 12.24 -1.25 14.15
CA ASN A 176 12.50 -2.70 14.17
C ASN A 176 13.99 -3.06 14.37
N VAL A 177 14.91 -2.12 14.13
CA VAL A 177 16.33 -2.29 14.47
C VAL A 177 16.53 -2.36 15.97
N TYR A 178 15.81 -1.51 16.72
CA TYR A 178 15.92 -1.42 18.18
C TYR A 178 14.99 -2.39 18.92
N PHE A 179 13.78 -2.56 18.40
CA PHE A 179 12.70 -3.34 19.01
C PHE A 179 12.16 -4.36 18.03
N ARG A 180 12.64 -5.60 18.12
CA ARG A 180 12.22 -6.72 17.23
C ARG A 180 10.74 -7.07 17.37
N ASP A 181 10.15 -6.80 18.54
CA ASP A 181 8.74 -7.05 18.83
C ASP A 181 7.79 -6.11 18.06
N LEU A 182 8.34 -5.03 17.46
CA LEU A 182 7.57 -4.11 16.64
C LEU A 182 6.86 -4.83 15.48
N SER A 183 7.43 -5.92 14.96
CA SER A 183 6.82 -6.73 13.91
C SER A 183 5.49 -7.38 14.36
N TYR A 184 5.42 -7.87 15.59
CA TYR A 184 4.18 -8.43 16.16
C TYR A 184 3.14 -7.34 16.43
N LEU A 185 3.58 -6.20 16.97
CA LEU A 185 2.69 -5.06 17.20
C LEU A 185 2.11 -4.55 15.88
N TRP A 186 2.95 -4.41 14.84
CA TRP A 186 2.50 -4.00 13.51
C TRP A 186 1.47 -4.97 12.92
N GLN A 187 1.66 -6.26 13.12
CA GLN A 187 0.71 -7.28 12.66
C GLN A 187 -0.67 -7.11 13.32
N ILE A 188 -0.70 -6.85 14.64
CA ILE A 188 -1.95 -6.58 15.37
C ILE A 188 -2.60 -5.29 14.87
N PHE A 189 -1.83 -4.21 14.76
CA PHE A 189 -2.33 -2.93 14.22
C PHE A 189 -2.88 -3.06 12.81
N SER A 190 -2.21 -3.84 11.96
CA SER A 190 -2.65 -4.11 10.60
C SER A 190 -3.98 -4.85 10.56
N GLN A 191 -4.17 -5.83 11.45
CA GLN A 191 -5.42 -6.58 11.54
C GLN A 191 -6.58 -5.69 11.97
N VAL A 192 -6.38 -4.86 12.99
CA VAL A 192 -7.37 -3.86 13.43
C VAL A 192 -7.64 -2.84 12.30
N GLY A 193 -6.57 -2.33 11.68
CA GLY A 193 -6.65 -1.37 10.58
C GLY A 193 -7.42 -1.89 9.36
N PHE A 194 -7.32 -3.19 9.06
CA PHE A 194 -8.08 -3.82 7.99
C PHE A 194 -9.59 -3.71 8.21
N PHE A 195 -10.05 -4.01 9.41
CA PHE A 195 -11.47 -3.90 9.75
C PHE A 195 -11.91 -2.45 10.00
N ALA A 196 -11.00 -1.57 10.43
CA ALA A 196 -11.27 -0.13 10.54
C ALA A 196 -11.33 0.57 9.17
N THR A 197 -10.80 -0.06 8.11
CA THR A 197 -10.94 0.41 6.73
C THR A 197 -12.14 -0.26 6.08
N PRO A 198 -13.06 0.47 5.44
CA PRO A 198 -14.25 -0.11 4.81
C PRO A 198 -13.88 -0.88 3.54
N ILE A 199 -13.13 -1.99 3.67
CA ILE A 199 -12.70 -2.85 2.57
C ILE A 199 -13.78 -3.87 2.24
N VAL A 200 -14.25 -4.62 3.25
CA VAL A 200 -15.15 -5.77 3.10
C VAL A 200 -16.61 -5.39 3.20
N TYR A 201 -16.91 -4.21 3.68
CA TYR A 201 -18.27 -3.70 3.91
C TYR A 201 -18.45 -2.30 3.30
N MET A 202 -19.71 -1.92 3.12
CA MET A 202 -20.06 -0.57 2.69
C MET A 202 -20.17 0.34 3.91
N PRO A 203 -19.65 1.59 3.86
CA PRO A 203 -19.78 2.55 4.96
C PRO A 203 -21.24 2.72 5.43
N SER A 204 -22.20 2.76 4.50
CA SER A 204 -23.62 2.89 4.79
C SER A 204 -24.22 1.79 5.66
N LEU A 205 -23.57 0.62 5.75
CA LEU A 205 -24.06 -0.50 6.58
C LEU A 205 -23.80 -0.27 8.08
N ILE A 206 -22.86 0.58 8.43
CA ILE A 206 -22.44 0.82 9.81
C ILE A 206 -22.87 2.18 10.33
N GLU A 207 -23.21 3.11 9.45
CA GLU A 207 -23.66 4.46 9.78
C GLU A 207 -24.84 4.42 10.74
N GLY A 208 -24.68 5.09 11.90
CA GLY A 208 -25.68 5.09 12.98
C GLY A 208 -25.85 3.78 13.76
N LYS A 209 -25.07 2.70 13.43
CA LYS A 209 -25.17 1.40 14.11
C LYS A 209 -24.01 1.12 15.06
N VAL A 210 -22.96 1.91 14.99
CA VAL A 210 -21.78 1.78 15.85
C VAL A 210 -21.62 3.00 16.73
N PRO A 211 -20.91 2.91 17.87
CA PRO A 211 -20.62 4.07 18.72
C PRO A 211 -19.89 5.16 17.92
N GLY A 212 -20.19 6.45 18.18
CA GLY A 212 -19.63 7.57 17.42
C GLY A 212 -18.10 7.66 17.39
N TRP A 213 -17.41 7.15 18.43
CA TRP A 213 -15.95 7.08 18.40
C TRP A 213 -15.43 6.06 17.38
N VAL A 214 -16.19 4.98 17.10
CA VAL A 214 -15.84 3.99 16.06
C VAL A 214 -16.02 4.62 14.69
N GLU A 215 -17.14 5.32 14.45
CA GLU A 215 -17.36 6.07 13.20
C GLU A 215 -16.23 7.07 12.97
N ALA A 216 -15.85 7.84 13.99
CA ALA A 216 -14.73 8.78 13.89
C ALA A 216 -13.40 8.08 13.51
N VAL A 217 -13.07 6.94 14.13
CA VAL A 217 -11.87 6.17 13.78
C VAL A 217 -11.90 5.72 12.33
N MET A 218 -13.06 5.36 11.80
CA MET A 218 -13.21 4.89 10.43
C MET A 218 -13.16 6.06 9.43
N ASP A 219 -13.77 7.18 9.74
CA ASP A 219 -13.83 8.37 8.90
C ASP A 219 -12.45 9.06 8.78
N TYR A 220 -11.70 9.11 9.89
CA TYR A 220 -10.35 9.67 9.91
C TYR A 220 -9.25 8.67 9.54
N ASN A 221 -9.63 7.43 9.16
CA ASN A 221 -8.66 6.42 8.76
C ASN A 221 -8.00 6.81 7.43
N PRO A 222 -6.68 7.04 7.41
CA PRO A 222 -5.96 7.40 6.19
C PRO A 222 -6.18 6.41 5.04
N MET A 223 -6.27 5.13 5.36
CA MET A 223 -6.43 4.10 4.33
C MET A 223 -7.84 4.06 3.75
N ALA A 224 -8.87 4.50 4.51
CA ALA A 224 -10.23 4.65 4.00
C ALA A 224 -10.31 5.68 2.87
N VAL A 225 -9.54 6.78 2.97
CA VAL A 225 -9.46 7.81 1.93
C VAL A 225 -8.91 7.25 0.62
N PHE A 226 -7.84 6.45 0.68
CA PHE A 226 -7.29 5.75 -0.49
C PHE A 226 -8.27 4.73 -1.06
N ALA A 227 -8.85 3.87 -0.21
CA ALA A 227 -9.83 2.87 -0.63
C ALA A 227 -11.02 3.50 -1.36
N GLN A 228 -11.56 4.60 -0.84
CA GLN A 228 -12.64 5.35 -1.47
C GLN A 228 -12.20 5.97 -2.81
N GLY A 229 -11.00 6.54 -2.85
CA GLY A 229 -10.44 7.12 -4.07
C GLY A 229 -10.34 6.11 -5.21
N PHE A 230 -9.76 4.94 -4.96
CA PHE A 230 -9.65 3.87 -5.96
C PHE A 230 -11.03 3.34 -6.38
N ARG A 231 -11.98 3.18 -5.45
CA ARG A 231 -13.35 2.79 -5.78
C ARG A 231 -14.04 3.78 -6.70
N ARG A 232 -13.99 5.08 -6.36
CA ARG A 232 -14.59 6.13 -7.20
C ARG A 232 -13.98 6.17 -8.58
N SER A 233 -12.64 6.09 -8.69
CA SER A 233 -11.96 6.18 -9.99
C SER A 233 -12.17 4.94 -10.86
N MET A 234 -12.12 3.72 -10.29
CA MET A 234 -12.11 2.48 -11.06
C MET A 234 -13.49 1.81 -11.12
N TYR A 235 -14.18 1.67 -9.99
CA TYR A 235 -15.46 0.98 -9.93
C TYR A 235 -16.61 1.90 -10.37
N ASP A 236 -16.67 3.10 -9.82
CA ASP A 236 -17.73 4.08 -10.12
C ASP A 236 -17.53 4.80 -11.45
N ASN A 237 -16.33 4.70 -12.06
CA ASN A 237 -15.94 5.46 -13.25
C ASN A 237 -16.19 6.97 -13.08
N ALA A 238 -15.79 7.52 -11.94
CA ALA A 238 -16.03 8.89 -11.55
C ALA A 238 -14.77 9.55 -11.00
N PHE A 239 -14.70 10.87 -11.09
CA PHE A 239 -13.64 11.65 -10.43
C PHE A 239 -13.77 11.53 -8.91
N PRO A 240 -12.70 11.17 -8.16
CA PRO A 240 -12.78 10.98 -6.70
C PRO A 240 -13.05 12.25 -5.91
N GLY A 241 -12.93 13.42 -6.55
CA GLY A 241 -13.04 14.74 -5.92
C GLY A 241 -11.69 15.30 -5.48
N TRP A 242 -11.56 16.62 -5.52
CA TRP A 242 -10.35 17.31 -5.08
C TRP A 242 -10.10 17.15 -3.58
N ASP A 243 -11.17 17.04 -2.79
CA ASP A 243 -11.07 16.81 -1.34
C ASP A 243 -10.42 15.45 -1.03
N ASN A 244 -10.82 14.40 -1.74
CA ASN A 244 -10.22 13.08 -1.60
C ASN A 244 -8.75 13.07 -2.03
N LEU A 245 -8.42 13.64 -3.19
CA LEU A 245 -7.04 13.73 -3.66
C LEU A 245 -6.18 14.59 -2.74
N GLY A 246 -6.72 15.70 -2.25
CA GLY A 246 -6.06 16.56 -1.27
C GLY A 246 -5.79 15.84 0.04
N ALA A 247 -6.75 15.07 0.54
CA ALA A 247 -6.59 14.25 1.73
C ALA A 247 -5.54 13.14 1.52
N CYS A 248 -5.57 12.42 0.38
CA CYS A 248 -4.53 11.46 0.02
C CYS A 248 -3.13 12.09 0.00
N ALA A 249 -3.00 13.28 -0.62
CA ALA A 249 -1.73 13.99 -0.71
C ALA A 249 -1.23 14.46 0.67
N LEU A 250 -2.13 15.00 1.51
CA LEU A 250 -1.80 15.42 2.87
C LEU A 250 -1.30 14.25 3.72
N VAL A 251 -2.05 13.17 3.73
CA VAL A 251 -1.71 11.95 4.49
C VAL A 251 -0.40 11.35 4.01
N ALA A 252 -0.17 11.28 2.69
CA ALA A 252 1.07 10.80 2.10
C ALA A 252 2.27 11.66 2.51
N LEU A 253 2.11 12.99 2.44
CA LEU A 253 3.15 13.95 2.82
C LEU A 253 3.48 13.86 4.31
N VAL A 254 2.47 13.87 5.18
CA VAL A 254 2.65 13.78 6.64
C VAL A 254 3.35 12.48 7.02
N SER A 255 2.88 11.35 6.49
CA SER A 255 3.48 10.04 6.73
C SER A 255 4.95 10.01 6.28
N MET A 256 5.24 10.50 5.06
CA MET A 256 6.58 10.52 4.52
C MET A 256 7.53 11.41 5.34
N LEU A 257 7.11 12.62 5.74
CA LEU A 257 7.91 13.52 6.56
C LEU A 257 8.16 12.96 7.96
N ALA A 258 7.13 12.40 8.58
CA ALA A 258 7.25 11.78 9.90
C ALA A 258 8.18 10.55 9.86
N GLY A 259 7.95 9.62 8.93
CA GLY A 259 8.77 8.43 8.77
C GLY A 259 10.22 8.75 8.46
N TRP A 260 10.46 9.70 7.56
CA TRP A 260 11.80 10.18 7.24
C TRP A 260 12.51 10.81 8.44
N SER A 261 11.79 11.63 9.22
CA SER A 261 12.34 12.27 10.42
C SER A 261 12.72 11.26 11.48
N ILE A 262 11.87 10.25 11.72
CA ILE A 262 12.14 9.14 12.65
C ILE A 262 13.36 8.35 12.18
N PHE A 263 13.36 7.95 10.89
CA PHE A 263 14.45 7.19 10.31
C PHE A 263 15.80 7.90 10.43
N THR A 264 15.87 9.18 10.05
CA THR A 264 17.12 9.95 10.09
C THR A 264 17.64 10.16 11.51
N LYS A 265 16.74 10.32 12.50
CA LYS A 265 17.16 10.43 13.90
C LYS A 265 17.75 9.11 14.43
N LEU A 266 17.12 7.98 14.12
CA LEU A 266 17.52 6.66 14.62
C LEU A 266 18.67 6.04 13.82
N SER A 267 18.84 6.40 12.54
CA SER A 267 19.80 5.77 11.62
C SER A 267 21.27 5.91 12.06
N ARG A 268 21.58 6.85 12.93
CA ARG A 268 22.97 7.13 13.39
C ARG A 268 23.63 5.94 14.08
N ARG A 269 22.85 5.11 14.80
CA ARG A 269 23.36 3.97 15.59
C ARG A 269 23.04 2.60 14.98
N PHE A 270 22.46 2.53 13.76
CA PHE A 270 22.07 1.24 13.18
C PHE A 270 23.23 0.24 13.04
N ALA A 271 24.45 0.70 12.82
CA ALA A 271 25.61 -0.18 12.68
C ALA A 271 26.02 -0.87 14.00
N GLU A 272 25.64 -0.26 15.13
CA GLU A 272 25.92 -0.76 16.47
C GLU A 272 24.82 -1.74 16.94
N GLU A 273 23.58 -1.50 16.50
CA GLU A 273 22.38 -2.24 16.96
C GLU A 273 22.03 -3.44 16.06
N LEU A 274 22.50 -3.48 14.83
CA LEU A 274 22.29 -4.58 13.89
C LEU A 274 23.31 -5.70 14.08
#